data_b0f689e9d6bd9354afb596ac2d6c7a02
#
_entry.id   b0f689e9d6bd9354afb596ac2d6c7a02
#
_cell.length_a   1.000
_cell.length_b   1.000
_cell.length_c   1.000
_cell.angle_alpha   90.00
_cell.angle_beta   90.00
_cell.angle_gamma   90.00
#
_symmetry.space_group_name_H-M   'P 1'
#
loop_
_entity.id
_entity.type
_entity.pdbx_description
1 polymer ?
#
loop_
_entity_poly.entity_id
_entity_poly.type
_entity_poly.pdbx_seq_one_letter_code
_entity_poly.pdbx_strand_id
1 'polypeptide(L)'
;MAEQAERLEDSPDSASDACDEISAEEDESFLGSQRELSASSYAKDVNKHPRYVRIVSKQMVGIYISVWVRKKLRRHVTNLKVSPVGVGLMGYMGNKGSVSVSMSLYQSRLCFVCSHLTSGHKYGDQHRRNANVYEILRRTRFSSIIDNNQPRTIPCHDQIFWFGDLNYRLNMTDSEVRKLVANKQWNELINTDQLTKELRSGHVFNGWKEGPIIFPPTYKYEINSDRYVGEDPKEGEKKRSPAW
;
A
#
# COMPACT_ATOMS: atom_id res chain seq x y z
N MET A 1 43.41 -34.88 24.38
CA MET A 1 42.15 -34.31 24.89
C MET A 1 41.48 -33.65 23.69
N ALA A 2 40.48 -34.30 23.15
CA ALA A 2 39.74 -33.84 22.01
C ALA A 2 38.47 -33.12 22.54
N GLU A 3 38.32 -31.86 22.26
CA GLU A 3 37.16 -31.05 22.61
C GLU A 3 36.16 -31.14 21.45
N GLN A 4 35.01 -31.73 21.73
CA GLN A 4 33.90 -31.86 20.79
C GLN A 4 33.20 -30.50 20.67
N ALA A 5 33.20 -29.95 19.47
CA ALA A 5 32.35 -28.82 19.11
C ALA A 5 30.96 -29.35 18.74
N GLU A 6 29.96 -29.09 19.56
CA GLU A 6 28.54 -29.31 19.25
C GLU A 6 28.11 -28.37 18.08
N ARG A 7 27.69 -29.01 16.99
CA ARG A 7 26.96 -28.32 15.91
C ARG A 7 25.54 -28.05 16.39
N LEU A 8 25.19 -26.80 16.55
CA LEU A 8 23.81 -26.34 16.56
C LEU A 8 23.29 -26.38 15.13
N GLU A 9 22.38 -27.28 14.87
CA GLU A 9 21.61 -27.34 13.62
C GLU A 9 20.57 -26.21 13.67
N ASP A 10 20.82 -25.12 12.95
CA ASP A 10 19.81 -24.14 12.62
C ASP A 10 18.88 -24.72 11.55
N SER A 11 17.71 -25.14 11.95
CA SER A 11 16.60 -25.43 11.04
C SER A 11 16.14 -24.13 10.38
N PRO A 12 16.09 -24.05 9.05
CA PRO A 12 15.47 -22.93 8.38
C PRO A 12 13.94 -23.06 8.52
N ASP A 13 13.34 -22.26 9.40
CA ASP A 13 11.91 -21.99 9.36
C ASP A 13 11.56 -21.32 8.02
N SER A 14 11.34 -22.14 7.01
CA SER A 14 10.66 -21.73 5.78
C SER A 14 9.17 -21.55 6.08
N ALA A 15 8.81 -20.49 6.78
CA ALA A 15 7.47 -19.98 6.75
C ALA A 15 7.23 -19.42 5.35
N SER A 16 6.73 -20.27 4.46
CA SER A 16 6.09 -19.81 3.22
C SER A 16 4.91 -18.94 3.61
N ASP A 17 5.08 -17.62 3.58
CA ASP A 17 3.97 -16.71 3.38
C ASP A 17 3.39 -17.02 1.99
N ALA A 18 2.56 -18.05 1.92
CA ALA A 18 1.64 -18.22 0.80
C ALA A 18 0.72 -17.01 0.86
N CYS A 19 1.08 -15.96 0.13
CA CYS A 19 0.10 -14.98 -0.31
C CYS A 19 -0.92 -15.79 -1.10
N ASP A 20 -2.19 -15.76 -0.68
CA ASP A 20 -3.29 -16.23 -1.50
C ASP A 20 -3.08 -15.64 -2.89
N GLU A 21 -2.63 -16.47 -3.82
CA GLU A 21 -2.64 -16.18 -5.25
C GLU A 21 -4.11 -16.09 -5.64
N ILE A 22 -4.67 -14.88 -5.57
CA ILE A 22 -5.84 -14.55 -6.37
C ILE A 22 -5.31 -14.50 -7.79
N SER A 23 -5.48 -15.60 -8.50
CA SER A 23 -5.19 -15.71 -9.92
C SER A 23 -5.95 -14.59 -10.66
N ALA A 24 -5.22 -13.88 -11.50
CA ALA A 24 -5.71 -12.74 -12.28
C ALA A 24 -6.58 -13.19 -13.49
N GLU A 25 -7.30 -14.30 -13.40
CA GLU A 25 -8.06 -14.88 -14.53
C GLU A 25 -9.59 -14.85 -14.36
N GLU A 26 -10.16 -14.17 -13.36
CA GLU A 26 -11.60 -14.19 -13.15
C GLU A 26 -12.35 -12.87 -13.35
N ASP A 27 -11.80 -11.86 -14.01
CA ASP A 27 -12.50 -10.58 -14.20
C ASP A 27 -13.32 -10.48 -15.51
N GLU A 28 -13.43 -11.52 -16.33
CA GLU A 28 -14.32 -11.50 -17.50
C GLU A 28 -15.66 -12.23 -17.32
N SER A 29 -15.90 -12.95 -16.23
CA SER A 29 -17.14 -13.73 -16.06
C SER A 29 -18.21 -13.08 -15.16
N PHE A 30 -17.98 -11.90 -14.58
CA PHE A 30 -18.94 -11.26 -13.67
C PHE A 30 -20.01 -10.41 -14.36
N LEU A 31 -20.06 -10.34 -15.69
CA LEU A 31 -21.06 -9.58 -16.47
C LEU A 31 -22.24 -10.42 -16.99
N GLY A 32 -22.39 -11.65 -16.56
CA GLY A 32 -23.39 -12.58 -17.10
C GLY A 32 -24.37 -13.16 -16.11
N SER A 33 -24.98 -12.43 -15.18
CA SER A 33 -26.23 -12.85 -14.53
C SER A 33 -26.85 -11.73 -13.70
N GLN A 34 -27.48 -10.77 -14.32
CA GLN A 34 -28.55 -10.02 -13.67
C GLN A 34 -29.83 -10.13 -14.51
N ARG A 35 -30.78 -10.79 -13.88
CA ARG A 35 -32.14 -11.02 -14.35
C ARG A 35 -32.82 -9.73 -14.77
N GLU A 36 -33.56 -9.83 -15.86
CA GLU A 36 -34.58 -8.90 -16.34
C GLU A 36 -35.50 -8.45 -15.20
N LEU A 37 -35.39 -7.20 -14.80
CA LEU A 37 -36.43 -6.49 -14.07
C LEU A 37 -36.62 -5.11 -14.69
N SER A 38 -37.74 -4.99 -15.41
CA SER A 38 -38.43 -3.77 -15.85
C SER A 38 -37.60 -2.69 -16.54
N ALA A 39 -37.40 -2.85 -17.83
CA ALA A 39 -36.97 -1.84 -18.77
C ALA A 39 -38.08 -0.79 -19.01
N SER A 40 -38.18 0.23 -18.18
CA SER A 40 -39.04 1.41 -18.56
C SER A 40 -38.65 2.76 -17.99
N SER A 41 -37.58 2.96 -17.24
CA SER A 41 -37.26 4.30 -16.77
C SER A 41 -35.76 4.70 -16.84
N TYR A 42 -34.87 3.84 -17.31
CA TYR A 42 -33.41 4.10 -17.35
C TYR A 42 -32.83 4.41 -18.74
N ALA A 43 -33.70 4.59 -19.77
CA ALA A 43 -33.24 4.75 -21.15
C ALA A 43 -32.86 6.19 -21.56
N LYS A 44 -32.54 7.13 -20.61
CA LYS A 44 -32.23 8.51 -20.97
C LYS A 44 -30.82 9.00 -20.62
N ASP A 45 -29.89 8.15 -20.24
CA ASP A 45 -28.53 8.62 -19.83
C ASP A 45 -27.35 7.92 -20.52
N VAL A 46 -27.56 7.29 -21.68
CA VAL A 46 -26.57 6.48 -22.40
C VAL A 46 -25.49 7.28 -23.14
N ASN A 47 -25.50 8.63 -23.08
CA ASN A 47 -24.52 9.49 -23.76
C ASN A 47 -23.65 10.33 -22.80
N LYS A 48 -23.43 9.90 -21.56
CA LYS A 48 -22.43 10.55 -20.71
C LYS A 48 -21.03 10.05 -21.07
N HIS A 49 -20.33 10.80 -21.92
CA HIS A 49 -18.89 10.59 -22.14
C HIS A 49 -18.17 10.47 -20.78
N PRO A 50 -17.25 9.51 -20.61
CA PRO A 50 -16.56 9.35 -19.33
C PRO A 50 -15.91 10.66 -18.88
N ARG A 51 -16.21 11.08 -17.65
CA ARG A 51 -15.67 12.33 -17.07
C ARG A 51 -14.17 12.23 -16.81
N TYR A 52 -13.65 11.00 -16.64
CA TYR A 52 -12.27 10.72 -16.32
C TYR A 52 -11.64 9.84 -17.40
N VAL A 53 -10.34 9.96 -17.55
CA VAL A 53 -9.52 9.11 -18.42
C VAL A 53 -8.30 8.64 -17.68
N ARG A 54 -7.96 7.37 -17.84
CA ARG A 54 -6.74 6.80 -17.29
C ARG A 54 -5.56 7.28 -18.12
N ILE A 55 -4.55 7.83 -17.44
CA ILE A 55 -3.32 8.31 -18.09
C ILE A 55 -2.18 7.31 -17.97
N VAL A 56 -2.17 6.53 -16.89
CA VAL A 56 -1.17 5.48 -16.65
C VAL A 56 -1.72 4.42 -15.70
N SER A 57 -1.28 3.19 -15.89
CA SER A 57 -1.37 2.14 -14.90
C SER A 57 -0.08 1.31 -14.90
N LYS A 58 0.33 0.83 -13.75
CA LYS A 58 1.49 -0.05 -13.60
C LYS A 58 1.24 -1.04 -12.46
N GLN A 59 1.53 -2.28 -12.74
CA GLN A 59 1.51 -3.37 -11.77
C GLN A 59 2.93 -3.82 -11.45
N MET A 60 3.15 -4.16 -10.21
CA MET A 60 4.28 -4.93 -9.70
C MET A 60 3.70 -5.92 -8.69
N VAL A 61 4.38 -7.03 -8.39
CA VAL A 61 3.84 -8.04 -7.46
C VAL A 61 3.37 -7.40 -6.15
N GLY A 62 2.10 -7.58 -5.80
CA GLY A 62 1.47 -6.99 -4.60
C GLY A 62 1.23 -5.48 -4.65
N ILE A 63 1.39 -4.83 -5.80
CA ILE A 63 1.18 -3.39 -5.99
C ILE A 63 0.51 -3.14 -7.33
N TYR A 64 -0.53 -2.32 -7.32
CA TYR A 64 -1.14 -1.78 -8.53
C TYR A 64 -1.43 -0.29 -8.34
N ILE A 65 -1.03 0.52 -9.30
CA ILE A 65 -1.35 1.95 -9.34
C ILE A 65 -1.99 2.29 -10.68
N SER A 66 -3.08 3.05 -10.65
CA SER A 66 -3.63 3.71 -11.83
C SER A 66 -3.93 5.17 -11.52
N VAL A 67 -3.57 6.05 -12.44
CA VAL A 67 -3.81 7.50 -12.31
C VAL A 67 -4.85 7.92 -13.33
N TRP A 68 -5.90 8.56 -12.84
CA TRP A 68 -7.04 9.03 -13.62
C TRP A 68 -7.18 10.53 -13.48
N VAL A 69 -7.42 11.21 -14.58
CA VAL A 69 -7.65 12.65 -14.59
C VAL A 69 -8.98 12.99 -15.24
N ARG A 70 -9.57 14.12 -14.87
CA ARG A 70 -10.73 14.63 -15.60
C ARG A 70 -10.34 14.79 -17.07
N LYS A 71 -11.21 14.36 -18.00
CA LYS A 71 -10.95 14.39 -19.44
C LYS A 71 -10.45 15.74 -19.93
N LYS A 72 -11.00 16.86 -19.42
CA LYS A 72 -10.57 18.22 -19.76
C LYS A 72 -9.13 18.55 -19.33
N LEU A 73 -8.59 17.86 -18.32
CA LEU A 73 -7.22 18.08 -17.82
C LEU A 73 -6.20 17.22 -18.57
N ARG A 74 -6.63 16.21 -19.34
CA ARG A 74 -5.71 15.26 -20.02
C ARG A 74 -4.64 15.97 -20.86
N ARG A 75 -5.01 17.03 -21.57
CA ARG A 75 -4.11 17.82 -22.42
C ARG A 75 -3.04 18.61 -21.64
N HIS A 76 -3.26 18.83 -20.33
CA HIS A 76 -2.34 19.58 -19.46
C HIS A 76 -1.43 18.65 -18.64
N VAL A 77 -1.54 17.34 -18.84
CA VAL A 77 -0.65 16.34 -18.25
C VAL A 77 0.52 16.12 -19.17
N THR A 78 1.72 16.39 -18.67
CA THR A 78 2.98 16.22 -19.39
C THR A 78 4.01 15.49 -18.53
N ASN A 79 5.16 15.13 -19.08
CA ASN A 79 6.31 14.54 -18.39
C ASN A 79 5.98 13.29 -17.56
N LEU A 80 5.05 12.46 -18.05
CA LEU A 80 4.63 11.23 -17.37
C LEU A 80 5.75 10.19 -17.39
N LYS A 81 6.17 9.76 -16.20
CA LYS A 81 7.21 8.75 -16.01
C LYS A 81 6.82 7.79 -14.91
N VAL A 82 7.32 6.56 -14.97
CA VAL A 82 7.05 5.51 -13.99
C VAL A 82 8.37 4.88 -13.57
N SER A 83 8.57 4.72 -12.26
CA SER A 83 9.76 4.11 -11.69
C SER A 83 9.35 3.02 -10.69
N PRO A 84 9.51 1.72 -11.01
CA PRO A 84 9.35 0.64 -10.05
C PRO A 84 10.63 0.41 -9.25
N VAL A 85 10.51 0.10 -7.95
CA VAL A 85 11.63 -0.23 -7.06
C VAL A 85 11.26 -1.42 -6.19
N GLY A 86 11.96 -2.56 -6.32
CA GLY A 86 11.85 -3.68 -5.40
C GLY A 86 12.71 -3.48 -4.14
N VAL A 87 12.18 -3.86 -2.96
CA VAL A 87 12.91 -3.79 -1.68
C VAL A 87 12.89 -5.12 -0.92
N GLY A 88 12.55 -6.22 -1.60
CA GLY A 88 12.58 -7.55 -1.02
C GLY A 88 13.98 -8.08 -0.75
N LEU A 89 14.11 -9.40 -0.59
CA LEU A 89 15.38 -10.06 -0.32
C LEU A 89 16.45 -9.65 -1.35
N MET A 90 17.63 -9.26 -0.89
CA MET A 90 18.73 -8.69 -1.69
C MET A 90 18.36 -7.41 -2.49
N GLY A 91 17.25 -6.73 -2.14
CA GLY A 91 16.86 -5.48 -2.80
C GLY A 91 16.28 -5.63 -4.20
N TYR A 92 16.16 -6.84 -4.73
CA TYR A 92 15.70 -7.09 -6.11
C TYR A 92 14.57 -8.12 -6.19
N MET A 93 14.52 -9.08 -5.29
CA MET A 93 13.54 -10.17 -5.33
C MET A 93 12.49 -10.02 -4.24
N GLY A 94 11.25 -10.29 -4.59
CA GLY A 94 10.12 -10.35 -3.65
C GLY A 94 8.97 -9.44 -4.02
N ASN A 95 7.88 -9.59 -3.29
CA ASN A 95 6.62 -8.88 -3.47
C ASN A 95 6.55 -7.55 -2.68
N LYS A 96 7.69 -6.97 -2.32
CA LYS A 96 7.77 -5.71 -1.57
C LYS A 96 8.52 -4.66 -2.38
N GLY A 97 8.05 -3.42 -2.28
CA GLY A 97 8.64 -2.32 -3.03
C GLY A 97 7.67 -1.16 -3.26
N SER A 98 7.87 -0.45 -4.36
CA SER A 98 7.01 0.66 -4.78
C SER A 98 6.92 0.79 -6.28
N VAL A 99 5.82 1.38 -6.72
CA VAL A 99 5.69 1.97 -8.05
C VAL A 99 5.44 3.45 -7.88
N SER A 100 6.34 4.26 -8.42
CA SER A 100 6.24 5.71 -8.36
C SER A 100 5.88 6.28 -9.73
N VAL A 101 4.93 7.20 -9.77
CA VAL A 101 4.49 7.91 -10.97
C VAL A 101 4.82 9.39 -10.80
N SER A 102 5.62 9.92 -11.73
CA SER A 102 5.93 11.35 -11.85
C SER A 102 5.16 11.93 -13.02
N MET A 103 4.58 13.10 -12.85
CA MET A 103 3.90 13.84 -13.91
C MET A 103 3.90 15.34 -13.61
N SER A 104 3.71 16.13 -14.64
CA SER A 104 3.38 17.56 -14.50
C SER A 104 1.91 17.78 -14.86
N LEU A 105 1.19 18.52 -14.03
CA LEU A 105 -0.15 19.03 -14.32
C LEU A 105 -0.09 20.55 -14.35
N TYR A 106 -0.25 21.15 -15.52
CA TYR A 106 0.14 22.53 -15.78
C TYR A 106 1.62 22.73 -15.41
N GLN A 107 1.91 23.60 -14.44
CA GLN A 107 3.26 23.89 -13.95
C GLN A 107 3.63 23.11 -12.68
N SER A 108 2.67 22.39 -12.07
CA SER A 108 2.90 21.64 -10.84
C SER A 108 3.46 20.25 -11.12
N ARG A 109 4.59 19.91 -10.50
CA ARG A 109 5.24 18.60 -10.60
C ARG A 109 4.71 17.71 -9.48
N LEU A 110 4.01 16.63 -9.86
CA LEU A 110 3.34 15.70 -8.95
C LEU A 110 4.06 14.35 -8.93
N CYS A 111 4.19 13.76 -7.76
CA CYS A 111 4.67 12.40 -7.59
C CYS A 111 3.70 11.58 -6.76
N PHE A 112 3.33 10.40 -7.25
CA PHE A 112 2.51 9.42 -6.55
C PHE A 112 3.36 8.18 -6.28
N VAL A 113 3.52 7.80 -5.02
CA VAL A 113 4.29 6.64 -4.59
C VAL A 113 3.35 5.63 -3.97
N CYS A 114 3.09 4.53 -4.67
CA CYS A 114 2.35 3.39 -4.14
C CYS A 114 3.34 2.33 -3.69
N SER A 115 3.30 1.94 -2.41
CA SER A 115 4.27 1.00 -1.86
C SER A 115 3.61 -0.13 -1.08
N HIS A 116 4.29 -1.29 -1.07
CA HIS A 116 4.01 -2.41 -0.20
C HIS A 116 5.29 -2.72 0.59
N LEU A 117 5.34 -2.29 1.84
CA LEU A 117 6.52 -2.40 2.70
C LEU A 117 6.58 -3.78 3.37
N THR A 118 7.73 -4.10 3.96
CA THR A 118 7.95 -5.38 4.64
C THR A 118 6.89 -5.64 5.72
N SER A 119 6.24 -6.78 5.65
CA SER A 119 5.33 -7.29 6.68
C SER A 119 6.11 -7.78 7.90
N GLY A 120 5.37 -8.15 8.95
CA GLY A 120 5.93 -8.72 10.17
C GLY A 120 5.34 -8.10 11.44
N HIS A 121 5.41 -8.87 12.54
CA HIS A 121 4.88 -8.50 13.85
C HIS A 121 5.95 -8.55 14.95
N LYS A 122 7.19 -8.90 14.59
CA LYS A 122 8.28 -8.99 15.56
C LYS A 122 8.75 -7.58 15.97
N TYR A 123 9.31 -7.52 17.17
CA TYR A 123 10.00 -6.32 17.61
C TYR A 123 11.09 -5.93 16.61
N GLY A 124 11.14 -4.66 16.20
CA GLY A 124 12.10 -4.16 15.22
C GLY A 124 11.64 -4.20 13.76
N ASP A 125 10.53 -4.86 13.43
CA ASP A 125 10.02 -4.88 12.03
C ASP A 125 9.63 -3.48 11.51
N GLN A 126 9.28 -2.54 12.40
CA GLN A 126 9.07 -1.14 12.01
C GLN A 126 10.34 -0.50 11.44
N HIS A 127 11.52 -0.84 11.96
CA HIS A 127 12.80 -0.33 11.42
C HIS A 127 13.09 -0.88 10.02
N ARG A 128 12.66 -2.12 9.74
CA ARG A 128 12.75 -2.68 8.38
C ARG A 128 11.85 -1.93 7.40
N ARG A 129 10.65 -1.54 7.83
CA ARG A 129 9.74 -0.70 7.04
C ARG A 129 10.33 0.69 6.80
N ASN A 130 10.90 1.31 7.82
CA ASN A 130 11.61 2.58 7.68
C ASN A 130 12.76 2.47 6.67
N ALA A 131 13.57 1.41 6.75
CA ALA A 131 14.64 1.14 5.79
C ALA A 131 14.12 0.96 4.36
N ASN A 132 12.96 0.28 4.17
CA ASN A 132 12.34 0.18 2.86
C ASN A 132 11.96 1.56 2.29
N VAL A 133 11.41 2.46 3.11
CA VAL A 133 11.09 3.83 2.68
C VAL A 133 12.35 4.57 2.21
N TYR A 134 13.44 4.49 2.97
CA TYR A 134 14.72 5.10 2.58
C TYR A 134 15.25 4.51 1.27
N GLU A 135 15.19 3.19 1.10
CA GLU A 135 15.61 2.54 -0.14
C GLU A 135 14.76 2.98 -1.35
N ILE A 136 13.45 3.11 -1.18
CA ILE A 136 12.55 3.62 -2.22
C ILE A 136 12.93 5.06 -2.59
N LEU A 137 13.10 5.94 -1.61
CA LEU A 137 13.52 7.33 -1.83
C LEU A 137 14.88 7.40 -2.54
N ARG A 138 15.84 6.57 -2.12
CA ARG A 138 17.20 6.54 -2.68
C ARG A 138 17.23 5.97 -4.10
N ARG A 139 16.45 4.93 -4.41
CA ARG A 139 16.54 4.18 -5.67
C ARG A 139 15.55 4.64 -6.74
N THR A 140 14.49 5.33 -6.37
CA THR A 140 13.54 5.85 -7.35
C THR A 140 14.23 6.91 -8.22
N ARG A 141 14.25 6.67 -9.54
CA ARG A 141 14.79 7.58 -10.54
C ARG A 141 13.82 7.73 -11.69
N PHE A 142 13.59 8.97 -12.08
CA PHE A 142 12.80 9.33 -13.25
C PHE A 142 13.74 9.79 -14.34
N SER A 143 14.01 8.94 -15.31
CA SER A 143 14.93 9.25 -16.43
C SER A 143 14.42 10.44 -17.22
N SER A 144 15.28 11.40 -17.49
CA SER A 144 15.08 12.49 -18.44
C SER A 144 16.33 12.60 -19.29
N ILE A 145 16.18 12.33 -20.59
CA ILE A 145 17.32 12.38 -21.54
C ILE A 145 17.47 13.81 -22.09
N ILE A 146 16.40 14.59 -22.14
CA ILE A 146 16.35 15.82 -22.91
C ILE A 146 16.20 17.08 -22.02
N ASP A 147 15.61 16.96 -20.81
CA ASP A 147 15.31 18.12 -19.97
C ASP A 147 15.87 17.95 -18.56
N ASN A 148 16.90 18.73 -18.26
CA ASN A 148 17.54 18.74 -16.93
C ASN A 148 16.68 19.37 -15.84
N ASN A 149 15.64 20.11 -16.19
CA ASN A 149 14.75 20.79 -15.25
C ASN A 149 13.64 19.87 -14.71
N GLN A 150 13.53 18.64 -15.25
CA GLN A 150 12.54 17.67 -14.78
C GLN A 150 12.97 16.99 -13.49
N PRO A 151 12.02 16.67 -12.57
CA PRO A 151 12.32 15.94 -11.36
C PRO A 151 12.97 14.59 -11.68
N ARG A 152 14.10 14.31 -11.02
CA ARG A 152 14.84 13.03 -11.17
C ARG A 152 14.59 12.07 -10.02
N THR A 153 14.15 12.57 -8.88
CA THR A 153 13.91 11.81 -7.66
C THR A 153 12.57 12.21 -7.04
N ILE A 154 12.07 11.42 -6.10
CA ILE A 154 10.80 11.72 -5.42
C ILE A 154 10.83 13.12 -4.78
N PRO A 155 11.84 13.51 -3.96
CA PRO A 155 11.85 14.81 -3.29
C PRO A 155 11.93 16.03 -4.21
N CYS A 156 12.21 15.86 -5.50
CA CYS A 156 12.30 16.97 -6.46
C CYS A 156 10.94 17.45 -6.98
N HIS A 157 9.82 16.91 -6.49
CA HIS A 157 8.48 17.29 -6.89
C HIS A 157 7.88 18.34 -5.97
N ASP A 158 6.93 19.11 -6.49
CA ASP A 158 6.24 20.16 -5.73
C ASP A 158 5.20 19.58 -4.78
N GLN A 159 4.56 18.47 -5.18
CA GLN A 159 3.59 17.72 -4.38
C GLN A 159 3.86 16.23 -4.48
N ILE A 160 3.92 15.56 -3.34
CA ILE A 160 4.22 14.14 -3.26
C ILE A 160 3.15 13.45 -2.42
N PHE A 161 2.57 12.38 -2.97
CA PHE A 161 1.57 11.55 -2.31
C PHE A 161 2.14 10.15 -2.13
N TRP A 162 2.28 9.71 -0.87
CA TRP A 162 2.74 8.37 -0.56
C TRP A 162 1.62 7.57 0.08
N PHE A 163 1.34 6.38 -0.44
CA PHE A 163 0.25 5.52 0.00
C PHE A 163 0.54 4.04 -0.34
N GLY A 164 -0.37 3.16 0.06
CA GLY A 164 -0.30 1.72 -0.19
C GLY A 164 -0.36 0.91 1.10
N ASP A 165 0.08 -0.34 1.06
CA ASP A 165 0.20 -1.17 2.25
C ASP A 165 1.55 -0.91 2.92
N LEU A 166 1.57 0.02 3.87
CA LEU A 166 2.77 0.39 4.61
C LEU A 166 3.13 -0.61 5.71
N ASN A 167 2.23 -1.53 6.02
CA ASN A 167 2.43 -2.64 6.96
C ASN A 167 2.82 -2.25 8.39
N TYR A 168 2.72 -0.97 8.78
CA TYR A 168 2.87 -0.61 10.19
C TYR A 168 1.73 -1.19 11.03
N ARG A 169 1.98 -1.42 12.30
CA ARG A 169 1.08 -2.13 13.21
C ARG A 169 0.79 -1.30 14.44
N LEU A 170 -0.24 -1.70 15.19
CA LEU A 170 -0.50 -1.17 16.52
C LEU A 170 0.35 -1.93 17.54
N ASN A 171 1.04 -1.20 18.43
CA ASN A 171 1.84 -1.78 19.53
C ASN A 171 0.94 -2.11 20.72
N MET A 172 -0.04 -3.00 20.51
CA MET A 172 -1.00 -3.45 21.50
C MET A 172 -1.34 -4.92 21.26
N THR A 173 -1.90 -5.58 22.25
CA THR A 173 -2.46 -6.92 22.10
C THR A 173 -3.73 -6.90 21.25
N ASP A 174 -4.03 -8.01 20.58
CA ASP A 174 -5.22 -8.13 19.73
C ASP A 174 -6.51 -7.83 20.51
N SER A 175 -6.61 -8.31 21.75
CA SER A 175 -7.77 -8.09 22.61
C SER A 175 -7.98 -6.62 22.98
N GLU A 176 -6.91 -5.89 23.28
CA GLU A 176 -6.97 -4.45 23.57
C GLU A 176 -7.37 -3.67 22.32
N VAL A 177 -6.78 -3.98 21.16
CA VAL A 177 -7.14 -3.34 19.89
C VAL A 177 -8.63 -3.51 19.62
N ARG A 178 -9.15 -4.74 19.69
CA ARG A 178 -10.58 -5.01 19.43
C ARG A 178 -11.51 -4.29 20.41
N LYS A 179 -11.13 -4.22 21.69
CA LYS A 179 -11.89 -3.47 22.70
C LYS A 179 -11.98 -1.98 22.35
N LEU A 180 -10.86 -1.37 21.97
CA LEU A 180 -10.83 0.05 21.58
C LEU A 180 -11.58 0.30 20.26
N VAL A 181 -11.50 -0.64 19.31
CA VAL A 181 -12.27 -0.59 18.05
C VAL A 181 -13.77 -0.62 18.35
N ALA A 182 -14.24 -1.55 19.20
CA ALA A 182 -15.64 -1.65 19.57
C ALA A 182 -16.17 -0.37 20.24
N ASN A 183 -15.31 0.31 21.02
CA ASN A 183 -15.62 1.57 21.70
C ASN A 183 -15.38 2.81 20.82
N LYS A 184 -14.95 2.65 19.56
CA LYS A 184 -14.60 3.75 18.64
C LYS A 184 -13.54 4.72 19.18
N GLN A 185 -12.62 4.20 19.99
CA GLN A 185 -11.56 4.99 20.66
C GLN A 185 -10.33 5.13 19.74
N TRP A 186 -10.50 5.79 18.58
CA TRP A 186 -9.47 5.90 17.55
C TRP A 186 -8.21 6.62 18.04
N ASN A 187 -8.36 7.66 18.86
CA ASN A 187 -7.24 8.43 19.39
C ASN A 187 -6.30 7.57 20.24
N GLU A 188 -6.84 6.64 21.02
CA GLU A 188 -6.05 5.73 21.85
C GLU A 188 -5.28 4.72 20.97
N LEU A 189 -5.94 4.20 19.93
CA LEU A 189 -5.28 3.32 18.96
C LEU A 189 -4.14 4.05 18.23
N ILE A 190 -4.37 5.27 17.73
CA ILE A 190 -3.37 6.08 17.03
C ILE A 190 -2.14 6.37 17.90
N ASN A 191 -2.32 6.56 19.20
CA ASN A 191 -1.19 6.76 20.11
C ASN A 191 -0.27 5.53 20.21
N THR A 192 -0.75 4.36 19.82
CA THR A 192 0.06 3.12 19.79
C THR A 192 0.50 2.73 18.39
N ASP A 193 0.04 3.45 17.36
CA ASP A 193 0.38 3.18 15.98
C ASP A 193 1.88 3.40 15.71
N GLN A 194 2.48 2.43 15.03
CA GLN A 194 3.91 2.44 14.72
C GLN A 194 4.26 3.57 13.76
N LEU A 195 3.49 3.79 12.70
CA LEU A 195 3.77 4.86 11.73
C LEU A 195 3.71 6.23 12.40
N THR A 196 2.69 6.46 13.20
CA THR A 196 2.53 7.71 13.97
C THR A 196 3.72 7.95 14.89
N LYS A 197 4.22 6.92 15.59
CA LYS A 197 5.39 7.02 16.47
C LYS A 197 6.67 7.31 15.68
N GLU A 198 6.93 6.56 14.62
CA GLU A 198 8.12 6.71 13.78
C GLU A 198 8.14 8.07 13.08
N LEU A 199 6.98 8.56 12.62
CA LEU A 199 6.82 9.88 12.02
C LEU A 199 7.10 11.00 13.03
N ARG A 200 6.50 10.93 14.24
CA ARG A 200 6.70 11.93 15.30
C ARG A 200 8.15 11.99 15.82
N SER A 201 8.82 10.84 15.82
CA SER A 201 10.22 10.73 16.22
C SER A 201 11.20 11.12 15.11
N GLY A 202 10.73 11.44 13.90
CA GLY A 202 11.58 11.78 12.77
C GLY A 202 12.38 10.60 12.20
N HIS A 203 12.05 9.35 12.58
CA HIS A 203 12.74 8.17 12.10
C HIS A 203 12.38 7.80 10.66
N VAL A 204 11.22 8.25 10.15
CA VAL A 204 10.78 8.06 8.77
C VAL A 204 9.85 9.20 8.39
N PHE A 205 9.75 9.49 7.11
CA PHE A 205 8.86 10.53 6.57
C PHE A 205 9.02 11.92 7.22
N ASN A 206 10.26 12.29 7.57
CA ASN A 206 10.53 13.60 8.16
C ASN A 206 10.08 14.73 7.20
N GLY A 207 9.28 15.67 7.71
CA GLY A 207 8.67 16.74 6.93
C GLY A 207 7.40 16.36 6.16
N TRP A 208 6.96 15.10 6.22
CA TRP A 208 5.70 14.66 5.63
C TRP A 208 4.53 14.92 6.59
N LYS A 209 3.33 15.00 6.04
CA LYS A 209 2.09 15.20 6.78
C LYS A 209 1.14 14.06 6.49
N GLU A 210 0.52 13.55 7.54
CA GLU A 210 -0.61 12.64 7.48
C GLU A 210 -1.89 13.37 7.92
N GLY A 211 -3.00 13.10 7.24
CA GLY A 211 -4.29 13.65 7.65
C GLY A 211 -4.78 13.02 8.96
N PRO A 212 -5.74 13.65 9.66
CA PRO A 212 -6.29 13.07 10.88
C PRO A 212 -7.03 11.78 10.57
N ILE A 213 -6.69 10.71 11.29
CA ILE A 213 -7.36 9.41 11.20
C ILE A 213 -8.54 9.43 12.15
N ILE A 214 -9.76 9.64 11.61
CA ILE A 214 -11.02 9.76 12.36
C ILE A 214 -12.01 8.64 12.00
N PHE A 215 -11.55 7.62 11.35
CA PHE A 215 -12.31 6.48 10.84
C PHE A 215 -11.78 5.17 11.42
N PRO A 216 -12.57 4.08 11.39
CA PRO A 216 -12.15 2.79 11.91
C PRO A 216 -10.95 2.22 11.14
N PRO A 217 -10.16 1.31 11.73
CA PRO A 217 -9.12 0.57 11.04
C PRO A 217 -9.63 -0.03 9.73
N THR A 218 -8.84 0.08 8.67
CA THR A 218 -9.21 -0.37 7.32
C THR A 218 -8.82 -1.80 7.01
N TYR A 219 -8.04 -2.43 7.86
CA TYR A 219 -7.52 -3.78 7.71
C TYR A 219 -7.80 -4.63 8.95
N LYS A 220 -8.13 -5.88 8.83
CA LYS A 220 -8.57 -6.68 7.71
C LYS A 220 -10.02 -7.10 7.97
N TYR A 221 -10.89 -6.81 7.05
CA TYR A 221 -12.28 -7.27 7.11
C TYR A 221 -12.43 -8.68 6.51
N GLU A 222 -13.42 -9.42 6.96
CA GLU A 222 -13.93 -10.62 6.29
C GLU A 222 -14.56 -10.22 4.95
N ILE A 223 -14.53 -11.12 3.98
CA ILE A 223 -15.10 -10.87 2.65
C ILE A 223 -16.61 -10.60 2.78
N ASN A 224 -17.08 -9.51 2.17
CA ASN A 224 -18.48 -9.09 2.18
C ASN A 224 -19.07 -8.93 3.60
N SER A 225 -18.27 -8.45 4.56
CA SER A 225 -18.66 -8.31 5.95
C SER A 225 -18.08 -7.03 6.56
N ASP A 226 -18.74 -6.50 7.60
CA ASP A 226 -18.24 -5.42 8.45
C ASP A 226 -17.43 -5.94 9.66
N ARG A 227 -17.20 -7.25 9.73
CA ARG A 227 -16.46 -7.90 10.81
C ARG A 227 -14.98 -7.96 10.48
N TYR A 228 -14.15 -7.76 11.49
CA TYR A 228 -12.71 -7.96 11.34
C TYR A 228 -12.35 -9.45 11.39
N VAL A 229 -11.44 -9.88 10.52
CA VAL A 229 -10.88 -11.23 10.54
C VAL A 229 -10.36 -11.57 11.94
N GLY A 230 -10.72 -12.76 12.44
CA GLY A 230 -10.28 -13.28 13.74
C GLY A 230 -11.11 -12.80 14.93
N GLU A 231 -12.31 -12.27 14.73
CA GLU A 231 -13.29 -12.08 15.81
C GLU A 231 -13.74 -13.43 16.40
N ASP A 232 -13.99 -14.41 15.52
CA ASP A 232 -14.25 -15.81 15.89
C ASP A 232 -13.19 -16.70 15.23
N PRO A 233 -11.98 -16.77 15.77
CA PRO A 233 -10.85 -17.45 15.10
C PRO A 233 -11.12 -18.94 14.99
N LYS A 234 -11.07 -19.48 13.78
CA LYS A 234 -11.04 -20.91 13.54
C LYS A 234 -9.70 -21.48 13.98
N GLU A 235 -9.68 -22.76 14.35
CA GLU A 235 -8.45 -23.43 14.74
C GLU A 235 -7.43 -23.35 13.59
N GLY A 236 -6.21 -22.86 13.88
CA GLY A 236 -5.15 -22.67 12.88
C GLY A 236 -5.21 -21.35 12.08
N GLU A 237 -6.22 -20.53 12.28
CA GLU A 237 -6.31 -19.23 11.59
C GLU A 237 -5.31 -18.22 12.15
N LYS A 238 -4.57 -17.54 11.26
CA LYS A 238 -3.65 -16.48 11.65
C LYS A 238 -4.43 -15.30 12.22
N LYS A 239 -4.21 -14.94 13.48
CA LYS A 239 -4.78 -13.74 14.08
C LYS A 239 -4.30 -12.50 13.32
N ARG A 240 -5.23 -11.61 13.00
CA ARG A 240 -5.00 -10.35 12.32
C ARG A 240 -5.64 -9.23 13.14
N SER A 241 -4.83 -8.54 13.93
CA SER A 241 -5.33 -7.37 14.66
C SER A 241 -5.72 -6.26 13.69
N PRO A 242 -6.85 -5.58 13.92
CA PRO A 242 -7.21 -4.41 13.14
C PRO A 242 -6.10 -3.36 13.12
N ALA A 243 -5.89 -2.71 11.95
CA ALA A 243 -4.91 -1.63 11.74
C ALA A 243 -5.32 -0.75 10.55
N TRP A 244 -4.64 0.40 10.35
CA TRP A 244 -4.76 1.26 9.18
C TRP A 244 -3.72 0.96 8.12
#